data_f138eb2eeb49c8948c186f8654da974c
#
_entry.id   f138eb2eeb49c8948c186f8654da974c
#
_cell.length_a   1.000
_cell.length_b   1.000
_cell.length_c   1.000
_cell.angle_alpha   90.00
_cell.angle_beta   90.00
_cell.angle_gamma   90.00
#
_symmetry.space_group_name_H-M   'P 1'
#
loop_
_entity.id
_entity.type
_entity.pdbx_description
1 polymer ?
#
loop_
_entity_poly.entity_id
_entity_poly.type
_entity_poly.pdbx_seq_one_letter_code
_entity_poly.pdbx_strand_id
1 'polypeptide(L)'
;MIAHHTPPGIQCAIKSVQPDVAGIEYAESGYQKWIATDTRTLRVYHWRSFAAAYAGITELVKAGHTLAVGIAQIKTDQLYRYHVTLATALSPCGAAHALSDALQKNLAWASGAGFGPGHAFAAAASGYTSGKLIPKSLQTAAYVQSALYGRALFLRKF
;
A
#
# COMPACT_ATOMS: atom_id res chain seq x y z
N MET A 1 -7.96 -25.16 -1.43
CA MET A 1 -6.55 -24.81 -1.13
C MET A 1 -6.38 -23.33 -1.39
N ILE A 2 -6.30 -22.49 -0.37
CA ILE A 2 -5.98 -21.07 -0.54
C ILE A 2 -4.50 -21.03 -0.89
N ALA A 3 -4.18 -20.66 -2.12
CA ALA A 3 -2.80 -20.46 -2.53
C ALA A 3 -2.20 -19.37 -1.63
N HIS A 4 -1.30 -19.78 -0.77
CA HIS A 4 -0.61 -18.90 0.15
C HIS A 4 0.43 -18.08 -0.62
N HIS A 5 0.01 -16.96 -1.18
CA HIS A 5 0.93 -16.08 -1.88
C HIS A 5 1.73 -15.24 -0.87
N THR A 6 3.03 -15.42 -0.85
CA THR A 6 3.93 -14.45 -0.23
C THR A 6 3.75 -13.12 -0.95
N PRO A 7 3.55 -11.99 -0.24
CA PRO A 7 3.39 -10.72 -0.91
C PRO A 7 4.59 -10.42 -1.83
N PRO A 8 4.34 -10.06 -3.10
CA PRO A 8 5.42 -9.75 -4.03
C PRO A 8 6.32 -8.63 -3.48
N GLY A 9 7.64 -8.83 -3.51
CA GLY A 9 8.60 -7.82 -3.09
C GLY A 9 8.76 -7.64 -1.58
N ILE A 10 8.04 -8.39 -0.74
CA ILE A 10 8.07 -8.21 0.73
C ILE A 10 9.46 -8.35 1.33
N GLN A 11 10.34 -9.14 0.72
CA GLN A 11 11.74 -9.28 1.13
C GLN A 11 12.53 -7.96 1.04
N CYS A 12 12.05 -7.01 0.24
CA CYS A 12 12.65 -5.68 0.09
C CYS A 12 12.18 -4.68 1.14
N ALA A 13 11.13 -5.02 1.90
CA ALA A 13 10.69 -4.22 3.03
C ALA A 13 11.67 -4.32 4.19
N ILE A 14 11.75 -3.26 4.99
CA ILE A 14 12.53 -3.25 6.22
C ILE A 14 12.00 -4.35 7.15
N LYS A 15 12.89 -5.24 7.60
CA LYS A 15 12.51 -6.49 8.29
C LYS A 15 11.56 -6.29 9.47
N SER A 16 11.77 -5.25 10.26
CA SER A 16 10.94 -4.95 11.44
C SER A 16 9.50 -4.56 11.12
N VAL A 17 9.20 -4.12 9.88
CA VAL A 17 7.87 -3.71 9.45
C VAL A 17 7.30 -4.56 8.31
N GLN A 18 7.94 -5.69 7.97
CA GLN A 18 7.43 -6.59 6.92
C GLN A 18 5.97 -7.01 7.13
N PRO A 19 5.54 -7.43 8.35
CA PRO A 19 4.14 -7.77 8.56
C PRO A 19 3.20 -6.60 8.31
N ASP A 20 3.62 -5.39 8.65
CA ASP A 20 2.83 -4.18 8.51
C ASP A 20 2.72 -3.75 7.03
N VAL A 21 3.83 -3.86 6.29
CA VAL A 21 3.85 -3.66 4.82
C VAL A 21 2.90 -4.65 4.15
N ALA A 22 2.99 -5.95 4.50
CA ALA A 22 2.09 -6.97 3.97
C ALA A 22 0.61 -6.66 4.25
N GLY A 23 0.31 -6.12 5.42
CA GLY A 23 -1.03 -5.67 5.77
C GLY A 23 -1.55 -4.56 4.87
N ILE A 24 -0.74 -3.53 4.63
CA ILE A 24 -1.11 -2.42 3.75
C ILE A 24 -1.26 -2.89 2.29
N GLU A 25 -0.31 -3.65 1.75
CA GLU A 25 -0.39 -4.18 0.39
C GLU A 25 -1.64 -5.03 0.17
N TYR A 26 -2.06 -5.80 1.18
CA TYR A 26 -3.30 -6.55 1.13
C TYR A 26 -4.52 -5.62 1.05
N ALA A 27 -4.59 -4.60 1.91
CA ALA A 27 -5.70 -3.66 1.93
C ALA A 27 -5.79 -2.82 0.65
N GLU A 28 -4.65 -2.46 0.06
CA GLU A 28 -4.58 -1.61 -1.13
C GLU A 28 -4.93 -2.36 -2.42
N SER A 29 -4.41 -3.56 -2.61
CA SER A 29 -4.50 -4.24 -3.91
C SER A 29 -4.79 -5.74 -3.85
N GLY A 30 -4.85 -6.34 -2.65
CA GLY A 30 -4.88 -7.79 -2.51
C GLY A 30 -3.64 -8.46 -3.11
N TYR A 31 -2.49 -7.79 -3.03
CA TYR A 31 -1.20 -8.22 -3.59
C TYR A 31 -1.10 -8.20 -5.12
N GLN A 32 -1.98 -7.47 -5.81
CA GLN A 32 -1.91 -7.33 -7.27
C GLN A 32 -0.85 -6.31 -7.67
N LYS A 33 0.09 -6.72 -8.53
CA LYS A 33 1.27 -5.92 -8.90
C LYS A 33 0.97 -4.86 -9.94
N TRP A 34 0.30 -5.26 -11.02
CA TRP A 34 0.14 -4.42 -12.21
C TRP A 34 -1.31 -3.98 -12.36
N ILE A 35 -1.70 -3.20 -11.39
CA ILE A 35 -3.04 -2.64 -11.22
C ILE A 35 -2.94 -1.13 -11.08
N ALA A 36 -3.93 -0.43 -11.55
CA ALA A 36 -4.13 0.97 -11.23
C ALA A 36 -5.60 1.29 -11.06
N THR A 37 -5.89 2.19 -10.13
CA THR A 37 -7.24 2.69 -9.88
C THR A 37 -7.28 4.19 -10.19
N ASP A 38 -8.18 4.59 -11.09
CA ASP A 38 -8.45 6.01 -11.34
C ASP A 38 -9.07 6.62 -10.08
N THR A 39 -8.43 7.66 -9.54
CA THR A 39 -8.83 8.25 -8.26
C THR A 39 -10.15 9.03 -8.32
N ARG A 40 -10.57 9.43 -9.50
CA ARG A 40 -11.81 10.17 -9.72
C ARG A 40 -12.98 9.28 -10.10
N THR A 41 -12.75 8.33 -11.03
CA THR A 41 -13.81 7.47 -11.56
C THR A 41 -13.94 6.14 -10.81
N LEU A 42 -12.93 5.78 -10.01
CA LEU A 42 -12.76 4.50 -9.32
C LEU A 42 -12.66 3.30 -10.27
N ARG A 43 -12.43 3.56 -11.56
CA ARG A 43 -12.19 2.50 -12.53
C ARG A 43 -10.86 1.82 -12.26
N VAL A 44 -10.88 0.49 -12.28
CA VAL A 44 -9.70 -0.34 -12.05
C VAL A 44 -9.19 -0.88 -13.39
N TYR A 45 -7.88 -0.78 -13.59
CA TYR A 45 -7.17 -1.27 -14.76
C TYR A 45 -6.21 -2.36 -14.33
N HIS A 46 -6.13 -3.42 -15.15
CA HIS A 46 -5.24 -4.56 -14.92
C HIS A 46 -4.38 -4.81 -16.16
N TRP A 47 -3.12 -5.14 -15.94
CA TRP A 47 -2.20 -5.52 -17.00
C TRP A 47 -1.53 -6.85 -16.67
N ARG A 48 -0.96 -7.49 -17.70
CA ARG A 48 -0.31 -8.80 -17.55
C ARG A 48 1.20 -8.74 -17.32
N SER A 49 1.79 -7.55 -17.47
CA SER A 49 3.24 -7.34 -17.32
C SER A 49 3.56 -5.95 -16.82
N PHE A 50 4.77 -5.79 -16.29
CA PHE A 50 5.30 -4.48 -15.92
C PHE A 50 5.31 -3.51 -17.11
N ALA A 51 5.81 -3.95 -18.27
CA ALA A 51 5.91 -3.09 -19.45
C ALA A 51 4.53 -2.60 -19.92
N ALA A 52 3.52 -3.48 -19.94
CA ALA A 52 2.16 -3.13 -20.31
C ALA A 52 1.53 -2.16 -19.28
N ALA A 53 1.74 -2.38 -17.99
CA ALA A 53 1.25 -1.48 -16.94
C ALA A 53 1.91 -0.11 -17.03
N TYR A 54 3.23 -0.06 -17.17
CA TYR A 54 3.97 1.19 -17.30
C TYR A 54 3.49 2.02 -18.49
N ALA A 55 3.37 1.40 -19.67
CA ALA A 55 2.87 2.05 -20.87
C ALA A 55 1.43 2.54 -20.71
N GLY A 56 0.52 1.67 -20.22
CA GLY A 56 -0.88 2.01 -20.06
C GLY A 56 -1.11 3.13 -19.04
N ILE A 57 -0.41 3.11 -17.91
CA ILE A 57 -0.48 4.18 -16.91
C ILE A 57 0.07 5.48 -17.47
N THR A 58 1.20 5.43 -18.18
CA THR A 58 1.80 6.64 -18.79
C THR A 58 0.82 7.32 -19.75
N GLU A 59 0.12 6.54 -20.58
CA GLU A 59 -0.87 7.09 -21.51
C GLU A 59 -2.09 7.69 -20.78
N LEU A 60 -2.58 7.03 -19.73
CA LEU A 60 -3.68 7.56 -18.93
C LEU A 60 -3.29 8.85 -18.20
N VAL A 61 -2.09 8.93 -17.65
CA VAL A 61 -1.58 10.15 -16.99
C VAL A 61 -1.43 11.28 -18.00
N LYS A 62 -0.91 11.02 -19.21
CA LYS A 62 -0.86 12.02 -20.30
C LYS A 62 -2.25 12.52 -20.70
N ALA A 63 -3.26 11.66 -20.63
CA ALA A 63 -4.66 12.01 -20.86
C ALA A 63 -5.33 12.76 -19.69
N GLY A 64 -4.58 13.07 -18.63
CA GLY A 64 -5.07 13.86 -17.49
C GLY A 64 -5.67 13.05 -16.33
N HIS A 65 -5.49 11.72 -16.32
CA HIS A 65 -5.92 10.89 -15.20
C HIS A 65 -4.93 10.92 -14.05
N THR A 66 -5.43 10.91 -12.82
CA THR A 66 -4.64 10.61 -11.62
C THR A 66 -4.95 9.20 -11.17
N LEU A 67 -3.93 8.38 -11.06
CA LEU A 67 -4.06 6.95 -10.78
C LEU A 67 -3.36 6.57 -9.48
N ALA A 68 -3.96 5.68 -8.71
CA ALA A 68 -3.29 4.95 -7.64
C ALA A 68 -2.70 3.67 -8.25
N VAL A 69 -1.38 3.46 -8.17
CA VAL A 69 -0.68 2.47 -8.98
C VAL A 69 0.06 1.42 -8.18
N GLY A 70 0.10 0.21 -8.72
CA GLY A 70 0.88 -0.90 -8.22
C GLY A 70 0.32 -1.52 -6.96
N ILE A 71 1.13 -2.38 -6.34
CA ILE A 71 0.74 -3.16 -5.16
C ILE A 71 0.40 -2.26 -3.95
N ALA A 72 1.05 -1.10 -3.83
CA ALA A 72 0.89 -0.14 -2.75
C ALA A 72 -0.12 0.98 -3.07
N GLN A 73 -0.69 1.00 -4.26
CA GLN A 73 -1.64 2.02 -4.72
C GLN A 73 -1.15 3.47 -4.48
N ILE A 74 0.12 3.73 -4.80
CA ILE A 74 0.69 5.07 -4.68
C ILE A 74 0.12 5.95 -5.79
N LYS A 75 -0.39 7.12 -5.42
CA LYS A 75 -0.99 8.06 -6.39
C LYS A 75 0.08 8.71 -7.27
N THR A 76 -0.19 8.80 -8.58
CA THR A 76 0.76 9.34 -9.58
C THR A 76 1.13 10.80 -9.33
N ASP A 77 0.25 11.59 -8.74
CA ASP A 77 0.52 12.97 -8.32
C ASP A 77 1.23 13.08 -6.96
N GLN A 78 1.49 11.97 -6.27
CA GLN A 78 2.15 11.91 -4.97
C GLN A 78 3.46 11.11 -4.99
N LEU A 79 3.93 10.64 -6.13
CA LEU A 79 5.18 9.88 -6.25
C LEU A 79 6.36 10.59 -5.60
N TYR A 80 6.43 11.94 -5.72
CA TYR A 80 7.48 12.75 -5.11
C TYR A 80 7.51 12.67 -3.58
N ARG A 81 6.36 12.47 -2.92
CA ARG A 81 6.28 12.34 -1.46
C ARG A 81 6.91 11.05 -0.95
N TYR A 82 6.90 10.02 -1.79
CA TYR A 82 7.52 8.72 -1.51
C TYR A 82 8.94 8.61 -2.06
N HIS A 83 9.46 9.67 -2.70
CA HIS A 83 10.76 9.67 -3.37
C HIS A 83 10.92 8.54 -4.39
N VAL A 84 9.86 8.22 -5.12
CA VAL A 84 9.84 7.15 -6.13
C VAL A 84 9.43 7.68 -7.50
N THR A 85 9.90 6.98 -8.53
CA THR A 85 9.41 7.12 -9.91
C THR A 85 8.20 6.21 -10.14
N LEU A 86 7.49 6.38 -11.25
CA LEU A 86 6.42 5.46 -11.65
C LEU A 86 6.95 4.02 -11.78
N ALA A 87 8.12 3.84 -12.38
CA ALA A 87 8.74 2.53 -12.53
C ALA A 87 9.00 1.86 -11.16
N THR A 88 9.52 2.64 -10.19
CA THR A 88 9.77 2.15 -8.83
C THR A 88 8.48 1.83 -8.10
N ALA A 89 7.44 2.66 -8.22
CA ALA A 89 6.13 2.43 -7.59
C ALA A 89 5.43 1.18 -8.15
N LEU A 90 5.63 0.85 -9.43
CA LEU A 90 5.13 -0.38 -10.06
C LEU A 90 5.97 -1.62 -9.71
N SER A 91 7.23 -1.45 -9.36
CA SER A 91 8.09 -2.54 -8.90
C SER A 91 7.65 -2.99 -7.50
N PRO A 92 7.38 -4.29 -7.28
CA PRO A 92 7.02 -4.76 -5.94
C PRO A 92 8.07 -4.45 -4.87
N CYS A 93 9.36 -4.57 -5.19
CA CYS A 93 10.44 -4.18 -4.28
C CYS A 93 10.46 -2.68 -4.00
N GLY A 94 10.30 -1.86 -5.02
CA GLY A 94 10.26 -0.40 -4.86
C GLY A 94 9.06 0.05 -4.02
N ALA A 95 7.89 -0.53 -4.26
CA ALA A 95 6.69 -0.29 -3.47
C ALA A 95 6.86 -0.71 -2.01
N ALA A 96 7.38 -1.91 -1.75
CA ALA A 96 7.61 -2.41 -0.39
C ALA A 96 8.60 -1.53 0.38
N HIS A 97 9.64 -1.02 -0.29
CA HIS A 97 10.60 -0.11 0.30
C HIS A 97 9.95 1.25 0.65
N ALA A 98 9.21 1.84 -0.28
CA ALA A 98 8.49 3.10 -0.06
C ALA A 98 7.45 2.97 1.08
N LEU A 99 6.73 1.86 1.14
CA LEU A 99 5.81 1.56 2.25
C LEU A 99 6.51 1.43 3.59
N SER A 100 7.68 0.79 3.61
CA SER A 100 8.47 0.65 4.85
C SER A 100 8.78 2.00 5.46
N ASP A 101 9.24 2.95 4.66
CA ASP A 101 9.57 4.30 5.11
C ASP A 101 8.31 5.05 5.60
N ALA A 102 7.22 4.97 4.86
CA ALA A 102 5.97 5.61 5.23
C ALA A 102 5.39 5.03 6.53
N LEU A 103 5.41 3.70 6.67
CA LEU A 103 4.92 3.02 7.87
C LEU A 103 5.77 3.28 9.10
N GLN A 104 7.09 3.33 9.00
CA GLN A 104 7.94 3.69 10.12
C GLN A 104 7.59 5.07 10.66
N LYS A 105 7.35 6.05 9.78
CA LYS A 105 6.92 7.40 10.16
C LYS A 105 5.55 7.38 10.86
N ASN A 106 4.59 6.65 10.30
CA ASN A 106 3.25 6.55 10.86
C ASN A 106 3.22 5.78 12.20
N LEU A 107 4.03 4.74 12.35
CA LEU A 107 4.19 4.02 13.60
C LEU A 107 4.81 4.90 14.69
N ALA A 108 5.83 5.69 14.34
CA ALA A 108 6.42 6.67 15.25
C ALA A 108 5.40 7.74 15.66
N TRP A 109 4.59 8.23 14.72
CA TRP A 109 3.50 9.16 14.99
C TRP A 109 2.45 8.55 15.94
N ALA A 110 2.00 7.32 15.67
CA ALA A 110 1.04 6.62 16.51
C ALA A 110 1.59 6.42 17.94
N SER A 111 2.84 5.97 18.07
CA SER A 111 3.48 5.79 19.37
C SER A 111 3.65 7.10 20.13
N GLY A 112 4.03 8.18 19.45
CA GLY A 112 4.13 9.53 20.03
C GLY A 112 2.77 10.10 20.47
N ALA A 113 1.68 9.65 19.83
CA ALA A 113 0.31 10.01 20.21
C ALA A 113 -0.27 9.11 21.32
N GLY A 114 0.51 8.18 21.88
CA GLY A 114 0.12 7.35 23.02
C GLY A 114 -0.50 6.00 22.66
N PHE A 115 -0.49 5.58 21.38
CA PHE A 115 -0.93 4.24 21.00
C PHE A 115 0.10 3.19 21.43
N GLY A 116 -0.31 2.23 22.24
CA GLY A 116 0.55 1.12 22.65
C GLY A 116 0.83 0.14 21.50
N PRO A 117 1.80 -0.80 21.69
CA PRO A 117 2.25 -1.72 20.62
C PRO A 117 1.12 -2.53 19.97
N GLY A 118 0.09 -2.90 20.72
CA GLY A 118 -1.07 -3.66 20.21
C GLY A 118 -1.99 -2.86 19.29
N HIS A 119 -1.94 -1.54 19.33
CA HIS A 119 -2.82 -0.63 18.58
C HIS A 119 -2.08 0.28 17.59
N ALA A 120 -0.76 0.36 17.69
CA ALA A 120 0.04 1.28 16.89
C ALA A 120 -0.10 1.01 15.38
N PHE A 121 -0.12 -0.26 14.95
CA PHE A 121 -0.30 -0.58 13.53
C PHE A 121 -1.69 -0.18 13.01
N ALA A 122 -2.75 -0.42 13.76
CA ALA A 122 -4.10 0.01 13.35
C ALA A 122 -4.18 1.53 13.19
N ALA A 123 -3.60 2.28 14.12
CA ALA A 123 -3.50 3.73 14.03
C ALA A 123 -2.63 4.18 12.84
N ALA A 124 -1.49 3.54 12.62
CA ALA A 124 -0.61 3.83 11.49
C ALA A 124 -1.29 3.55 10.14
N ALA A 125 -2.04 2.45 10.01
CA ALA A 125 -2.83 2.13 8.83
C ALA A 125 -3.93 3.18 8.57
N SER A 126 -4.64 3.61 9.61
CA SER A 126 -5.59 4.72 9.52
C SER A 126 -4.91 6.00 9.03
N GLY A 127 -3.75 6.33 9.61
CA GLY A 127 -2.94 7.48 9.21
C GLY A 127 -2.47 7.41 7.76
N TYR A 128 -2.08 6.22 7.29
CA TYR A 128 -1.65 5.99 5.91
C TYR A 128 -2.78 6.33 4.90
N THR A 129 -3.98 5.79 5.11
CA THR A 129 -5.09 5.98 4.16
C THR A 129 -5.83 7.30 4.30
N SER A 130 -5.94 7.86 5.51
CA SER A 130 -6.81 9.01 5.78
C SER A 130 -6.09 10.26 6.33
N GLY A 131 -4.82 10.14 6.69
CA GLY A 131 -4.08 11.20 7.38
C GLY A 131 -4.51 11.40 8.84
N LYS A 132 -5.28 10.48 9.44
CA LYS A 132 -5.75 10.52 10.83
C LYS A 132 -5.54 9.18 11.52
N LEU A 133 -4.97 9.19 12.73
CA LEU A 133 -4.69 7.96 13.49
C LEU A 133 -5.94 7.21 13.95
N ILE A 134 -7.07 7.92 14.10
CA ILE A 134 -8.35 7.33 14.45
C ILE A 134 -9.27 7.39 13.22
N PRO A 135 -9.86 6.27 12.79
CA PRO A 135 -10.80 6.25 11.68
C PRO A 135 -11.99 7.19 11.94
N LYS A 136 -12.30 8.05 10.97
CA LYS A 136 -13.44 8.99 11.03
C LYS A 136 -14.58 8.57 10.08
N SER A 137 -14.41 7.47 9.34
CA SER A 137 -15.41 6.95 8.42
C SER A 137 -15.46 5.42 8.45
N LEU A 138 -16.57 4.84 8.03
CA LEU A 138 -16.71 3.39 7.87
C LEU A 138 -15.73 2.86 6.83
N GLN A 139 -15.45 3.62 5.77
CA GLN A 139 -14.48 3.25 4.74
C GLN A 139 -13.07 3.13 5.32
N THR A 140 -12.63 4.09 6.12
CA THR A 140 -11.32 4.03 6.79
C THR A 140 -11.27 2.88 7.79
N ALA A 141 -12.34 2.65 8.57
CA ALA A 141 -12.41 1.53 9.49
C ALA A 141 -12.33 0.17 8.76
N ALA A 142 -13.03 0.01 7.64
CA ALA A 142 -12.95 -1.19 6.80
C ALA A 142 -11.55 -1.41 6.22
N TYR A 143 -10.88 -0.34 5.80
CA TYR A 143 -9.49 -0.39 5.34
C TYR A 143 -8.57 -0.91 6.45
N VAL A 144 -8.67 -0.37 7.65
CA VAL A 144 -7.87 -0.81 8.81
C VAL A 144 -8.10 -2.29 9.12
N GLN A 145 -9.35 -2.77 9.05
CA GLN A 145 -9.65 -4.20 9.23
C GLN A 145 -8.99 -5.08 8.16
N SER A 146 -9.02 -4.65 6.90
CA SER A 146 -8.32 -5.34 5.81
C SER A 146 -6.81 -5.38 6.02
N ALA A 147 -6.21 -4.29 6.47
CA ALA A 147 -4.78 -4.23 6.78
C ALA A 147 -4.40 -5.16 7.95
N LEU A 148 -5.20 -5.17 9.02
CA LEU A 148 -5.01 -6.08 10.14
C LEU A 148 -5.12 -7.55 9.72
N TYR A 149 -6.08 -7.87 8.85
CA TYR A 149 -6.24 -9.22 8.32
C TYR A 149 -5.04 -9.65 7.48
N GLY A 150 -4.58 -8.81 6.54
CA GLY A 150 -3.40 -9.08 5.71
C GLY A 150 -2.13 -9.26 6.55
N ARG A 151 -1.95 -8.43 7.59
CA ARG A 151 -0.86 -8.57 8.55
C ARG A 151 -0.92 -9.91 9.30
N ALA A 152 -2.09 -10.30 9.76
CA ALA A 152 -2.29 -11.57 10.45
C ALA A 152 -2.03 -12.78 9.54
N LEU A 153 -2.44 -12.71 8.27
CA LEU A 153 -2.12 -13.75 7.28
C LEU A 153 -0.62 -13.93 7.10
N PHE A 154 0.13 -12.83 7.05
CA PHE A 154 1.59 -12.86 6.94
C PHE A 154 2.22 -13.52 8.18
N LEU A 155 1.83 -13.09 9.39
CA LEU A 155 2.38 -13.61 10.64
C LEU A 155 2.09 -15.10 10.91
N ARG A 156 1.03 -15.66 10.32
CA ARG A 156 0.72 -17.08 10.42
C ARG A 156 1.67 -17.99 9.62
N LYS A 157 2.44 -17.42 8.71
CA LYS A 157 3.32 -18.17 7.80
C LYS A 157 4.77 -18.20 8.24
N PHE A 158 5.16 -17.23 9.03
CA PHE A 158 6.53 -16.98 9.46
C PHE A 158 6.63 -16.86 10.97
#